data_71e066a5806d58aa6e032db9faff1583
#
_entry.id   71e066a5806d58aa6e032db9faff1583
#
_cell.length_a   1.000
_cell.length_b   1.000
_cell.length_c   1.000
_cell.angle_alpha   90.00
_cell.angle_beta   90.00
_cell.angle_gamma   90.00
#
_symmetry.space_group_name_H-M   'P 1'
#
loop_
_entity.id
_entity.type
_entity.pdbx_description
1 polymer ?
#
loop_
_entity_poly.entity_id
_entity_poly.type
_entity_poly.pdbx_seq_one_letter_code
_entity_poly.pdbx_strand_id
1 'polypeptide(L)' 'MKDEIRAAILERVTLLNGGDRNRAQSWYSDYVLCDLGNKTPEEHVLAGHGAGVLDYVENLGAGATG' A
#
# COMPACT_ATOMS: atom_id res chain seq x y z
N MET A 1 -1.83 -11.72 9.84
CA MET A 1 -0.41 -12.05 9.51
C MET A 1 0.14 -11.07 8.50
N LYS A 2 1.45 -10.86 8.52
CA LYS A 2 2.09 -9.87 7.65
C LYS A 2 1.88 -10.17 6.16
N ASP A 3 1.90 -11.45 5.79
CA ASP A 3 1.72 -11.84 4.39
C ASP A 3 0.32 -11.53 3.88
N GLU A 4 -0.68 -11.67 4.71
CA GLU A 4 -2.06 -11.37 4.33
C GLU A 4 -2.25 -9.88 4.10
N ILE A 5 -1.68 -9.06 4.98
CA ILE A 5 -1.75 -7.60 4.84
C ILE A 5 -0.99 -7.15 3.61
N ARG A 6 0.20 -7.71 3.39
CA ARG A 6 0.99 -7.41 2.20
C ARG A 6 0.20 -7.72 0.93
N ALA A 7 -0.42 -8.90 0.87
CA ALA A 7 -1.22 -9.30 -0.28
C ALA A 7 -2.41 -8.37 -0.50
N ALA A 8 -3.09 -7.98 0.58
CA ALA A 8 -4.23 -7.07 0.49
C ALA A 8 -3.80 -5.70 -0.03
N ILE A 9 -2.67 -5.18 0.46
CA ILE A 9 -2.14 -3.89 0.00
C ILE A 9 -1.78 -3.95 -1.48
N LEU A 10 -1.04 -4.99 -1.88
CA LEU A 10 -0.62 -5.15 -3.26
C LEU A 10 -1.82 -5.31 -4.20
N GLU A 11 -2.83 -6.04 -3.79
CA GLU A 11 -4.04 -6.22 -4.59
C GLU A 11 -4.75 -4.88 -4.82
N ARG A 12 -4.90 -4.08 -3.75
CA ARG A 12 -5.54 -2.78 -3.87
C ARG A 12 -4.76 -1.83 -4.77
N VAL A 13 -3.43 -1.79 -4.58
CA VAL A 13 -2.59 -0.91 -5.39
C VAL A 13 -2.57 -1.37 -6.86
N THR A 14 -2.61 -2.67 -7.09
CA THR A 14 -2.71 -3.20 -8.45
C THR A 14 -3.98 -2.70 -9.13
N LEU A 15 -5.11 -2.74 -8.43
CA LEU A 15 -6.38 -2.24 -8.97
C LEU A 15 -6.32 -0.74 -9.24
N LEU A 16 -5.70 0.03 -8.35
CA LEU A 16 -5.56 1.47 -8.53
C LEU A 16 -4.67 1.83 -9.72
N ASN A 17 -3.81 0.92 -10.15
CA ASN A 17 -2.93 1.10 -11.30
C ASN A 17 -3.43 0.35 -12.54
N GLY A 18 -4.72 0.10 -12.62
CA GLY A 18 -5.30 -0.52 -13.80
C GLY A 18 -4.90 -1.98 -14.00
N GLY A 19 -4.54 -2.67 -12.92
CA GLY A 19 -4.14 -4.07 -12.98
C GLY A 19 -2.65 -4.29 -13.18
N ASP A 20 -1.84 -3.24 -13.09
CA ASP A 20 -0.39 -3.33 -13.27
C ASP A 20 0.29 -3.78 -11.98
N ARG A 21 0.62 -5.07 -11.90
CA ARG A 21 1.29 -5.64 -10.73
C ARG A 21 2.71 -5.14 -10.56
N ASN A 22 3.41 -4.87 -11.64
CA ASN A 22 4.78 -4.37 -11.56
C ASN A 22 4.83 -3.00 -10.91
N ARG A 23 3.89 -2.13 -11.24
CA ARG A 23 3.78 -0.82 -10.61
C ARG A 23 3.44 -0.93 -9.14
N ALA A 24 2.51 -1.83 -8.81
CA ALA A 24 2.12 -2.06 -7.42
C ALA A 24 3.32 -2.54 -6.59
N GLN A 25 4.10 -3.46 -7.15
CA GLN A 25 5.28 -4.00 -6.49
C GLN A 25 6.32 -2.90 -6.24
N SER A 26 6.59 -2.07 -7.26
CA SER A 26 7.52 -0.96 -7.13
C SER A 26 7.05 0.05 -6.08
N TRP A 27 5.76 0.37 -6.09
CA TRP A 27 5.19 1.26 -5.10
C TRP A 27 5.38 0.70 -3.69
N TYR A 28 5.13 -0.58 -3.52
CA TYR A 28 5.23 -1.24 -2.22
C TYR A 28 6.66 -1.19 -1.66
N SER A 29 7.64 -1.41 -2.51
CA SER A 29 9.04 -1.50 -2.10
C SER A 29 9.75 -0.15 -2.02
N ASP A 30 9.37 0.79 -2.89
CA ASP A 30 10.17 1.99 -3.12
C ASP A 30 9.49 3.30 -2.72
N TYR A 31 8.18 3.33 -2.69
CA TYR A 31 7.46 4.58 -2.44
C TYR A 31 7.51 4.97 -0.97
N VAL A 32 8.01 6.18 -0.70
CA VAL A 32 8.08 6.69 0.68
C VAL A 32 6.78 7.39 1.04
N LEU A 33 6.13 6.93 2.10
CA LEU A 33 4.89 7.51 2.58
C LEU A 33 5.19 8.64 3.56
N CYS A 34 5.29 9.85 3.03
CA CYS A 34 5.61 11.03 3.84
C CYS A 34 4.61 11.25 4.97
N ASP A 35 3.34 10.96 4.72
CA ASP A 35 2.27 11.14 5.71
C ASP A 35 2.33 10.11 6.82
N LEU A 36 3.06 9.02 6.61
CA LEU A 36 3.15 7.92 7.56
C LEU A 36 4.58 7.70 8.09
N GLY A 37 5.32 8.78 8.28
CA GLY A 37 6.63 8.73 8.92
C GLY A 37 7.80 8.51 7.99
N ASN A 38 7.65 8.81 6.72
CA ASN A 38 8.72 8.73 5.73
C ASN A 38 9.31 7.32 5.55
N LYS A 39 8.44 6.31 5.60
CA LYS A 39 8.83 4.91 5.38
C LYS A 39 8.07 4.33 4.22
N THR A 40 8.64 3.31 3.59
CA THR A 40 7.95 2.60 2.52
C THR A 40 6.83 1.72 3.08
N PRO A 41 5.84 1.35 2.25
CA PRO A 41 4.80 0.41 2.69
C PRO A 41 5.39 -0.88 3.24
N GLU A 42 6.43 -1.40 2.60
CA GLU A 42 7.11 -2.60 3.06
C GLU A 42 7.67 -2.43 4.47
N GLU A 43 8.31 -1.31 4.74
CA GLU A 43 8.85 -1.02 6.07
C GLU A 43 7.75 -0.95 7.12
N HIS A 44 6.61 -0.36 6.78
CA HIS A 44 5.46 -0.31 7.68
C HIS A 44 4.94 -1.71 8.01
N VAL A 45 4.83 -2.56 7.00
CA VAL A 45 4.35 -3.94 7.20
C VAL A 45 5.32 -4.71 8.08
N LEU A 46 6.62 -4.58 7.83
CA LEU A 46 7.63 -5.25 8.64
C LEU A 46 7.64 -4.78 10.08
N ALA A 47 7.29 -3.52 10.31
CA ALA A 47 7.21 -2.94 11.66
C ALA A 47 5.89 -3.25 12.37
N GLY A 48 4.97 -3.96 11.71
CA GLY A 48 3.67 -4.28 12.30
C GLY A 48 2.60 -3.22 12.09
N HIS A 49 2.83 -2.27 11.19
CA HIS A 49 1.91 -1.17 10.90
C HIS A 49 1.23 -1.29 9.55
N GLY A 50 1.13 -2.52 9.02
CA GLY A 50 0.54 -2.76 7.70
C GLY A 50 -0.93 -2.36 7.61
N ALA A 51 -1.68 -2.48 8.70
CA ALA A 51 -3.09 -2.08 8.71
C ALA A 51 -3.25 -0.59 8.39
N GLY A 52 -2.32 0.24 8.87
CA GLY A 52 -2.34 1.66 8.57
C GLY A 52 -2.08 1.95 7.10
N VAL A 53 -1.20 1.18 6.47
CA VAL A 53 -0.94 1.30 5.03
C VAL A 53 -2.16 0.88 4.22
N LEU A 54 -2.78 -0.22 4.60
CA LEU A 54 -3.99 -0.70 3.91
C LEU A 54 -5.10 0.34 3.99
N ASP A 55 -5.31 0.93 5.15
CA ASP A 55 -6.29 1.98 5.35
C ASP A 55 -5.99 3.20 4.48
N TYR A 56 -4.73 3.59 4.41
CA TYR A 56 -4.27 4.68 3.57
C TYR A 56 -4.60 4.43 2.10
N VAL A 57 -4.32 3.23 1.62
CA VAL A 57 -4.57 2.85 0.22
C VAL A 57 -6.08 2.82 -0.07
N GLU A 58 -6.88 2.31 0.85
CA GLU A 58 -8.32 2.28 0.69
C GLU A 58 -8.91 3.69 0.64
N ASN A 59 -8.36 4.60 1.44
CA ASN A 59 -8.79 6.00 1.41
C ASN A 59 -8.41 6.69 0.11
N LEU A 60 -7.28 6.34 -0.49
CA LEU A 60 -6.91 6.86 -1.80
C LEU A 60 -7.93 6.45 -2.85
N GLY A 61 -8.32 5.18 -2.83
CA GLY A 61 -9.34 4.67 -3.76
C GLY A 61 -10.67 5.37 -3.58
N ALA A 62 -11.11 5.55 -2.35
CA ALA A 62 -12.35 6.24 -2.04
C ALA A 62 -12.30 7.70 -2.47
N GLY A 63 -11.17 8.36 -2.25
CA GLY A 63 -10.96 9.73 -2.66
C GLY A 63 -11.01 9.90 -4.17
N ALA A 64 -10.51 8.91 -4.90
CA ALA A 64 -10.49 8.95 -6.36
C ALA A 64 -11.90 8.86 -6.96
N THR A 65 -12.83 8.25 -6.27
CA THR A 65 -14.21 8.11 -6.74
C THR A 65 -15.12 9.25 -6.29
N GLY A 66 -14.68 9.96 -5.30
CA GLY A 66 -15.44 11.08 -4.74
C GLY A 66 -15.38 12.30 -5.57
#